data_8eba0437890980647da10fab12b95e5b
#
_entry.id   8eba0437890980647da10fab12b95e5b
#
_cell.length_a   1.000
_cell.length_b   1.000
_cell.length_c   1.000
_cell.angle_alpha   90.00
_cell.angle_beta   90.00
_cell.angle_gamma   90.00
#
_symmetry.space_group_name_H-M   'P 1'
#
loop_
_entity.id
_entity.type
_entity.pdbx_description
1 polymer ?
#
loop_
_entity_poly.entity_id
_entity_poly.type
_entity_poly.pdbx_seq_one_letter_code
_entity_poly.pdbx_strand_id
1 'polypeptide(L)'
;MALNLMLQGTMSNAGKSLLAAALCRIFKQDGYRVAPFKSQNMALNSFITAAGGEMGRAQVVQAEAAGLAPDVRMNPILLKPTTDVGSQVIVNGQVVGNMRAMEYYHRKREFLPAVLDAYAGLDREYDVLVIEGAGSPAEINLKQDDFVNMGLAKLVDAPVLLIGDIDRGGVFAQLYGTIALLESDERARVKGTIINKFRGDRAILEPGLRQLEALCGVPVAGVVPYTRVDIDEEDSLTERFSRTAGRKLLDLAVIRLPRISNFTDFSPFERYANVSLRYISSVGELGTPDMILLPGTKSTIADLSWLRQSGLEAAICKEAARGTPVFGVCGGYQMLGRSVSDPDGVEAAGLTQIRGLGLLDMDTIFHGEKVQRQTAGTFSGVQGLLSGLNGLGYEGYEIHMGQSASAMPPLAGSGSVYGSYIHGVFDAPGVADAILRALCARRGIDASALGSFDAQAYKERQYDLLADAIRQGLDMDYVYRVLHRKA
;
A
#
# COMPACT_ATOMS: atom_id res chain seq x y z
N MET A 1 1.18 21.71 21.64
CA MET A 1 1.21 20.23 21.66
C MET A 1 -0.13 19.73 21.13
N ALA A 2 -0.07 18.90 20.13
CA ALA A 2 -1.27 18.27 19.58
C ALA A 2 -1.89 17.29 20.59
N LEU A 3 -3.21 17.07 20.48
CA LEU A 3 -3.83 15.90 21.06
C LEU A 3 -3.35 14.67 20.27
N ASN A 4 -3.23 13.52 20.91
CA ASN A 4 -2.86 12.31 20.20
C ASN A 4 -3.73 11.12 20.63
N LEU A 5 -3.91 10.17 19.71
CA LEU A 5 -4.63 8.92 19.92
C LEU A 5 -3.92 7.81 19.16
N MET A 6 -3.60 6.71 19.84
CA MET A 6 -2.91 5.60 19.21
C MET A 6 -3.80 4.38 18.99
N LEU A 7 -3.79 3.85 17.80
CA LEU A 7 -4.45 2.61 17.42
C LEU A 7 -3.46 1.46 17.43
N GLN A 8 -3.69 0.45 18.24
CA GLN A 8 -2.92 -0.79 18.24
C GLN A 8 -3.83 -1.98 17.93
N GLY A 9 -3.30 -3.06 17.39
CA GLY A 9 -4.07 -4.24 17.05
C GLY A 9 -3.60 -5.47 17.80
N THR A 10 -4.49 -6.42 18.04
CA THR A 10 -4.13 -7.72 18.60
C THR A 10 -3.28 -8.55 17.65
N MET A 11 -3.25 -8.19 16.36
CA MET A 11 -2.52 -8.88 15.30
C MET A 11 -2.34 -7.97 14.07
N SER A 12 -1.53 -8.41 13.10
CA SER A 12 -1.51 -7.83 11.76
C SER A 12 -2.90 -7.99 11.11
N ASN A 13 -3.25 -7.08 10.20
CA ASN A 13 -4.55 -7.06 9.50
C ASN A 13 -5.80 -6.94 10.38
N ALA A 14 -5.65 -6.57 11.67
CA ALA A 14 -6.81 -6.26 12.53
C ALA A 14 -7.62 -5.03 12.07
N GLY A 15 -7.11 -4.28 11.07
CA GLY A 15 -7.75 -3.11 10.48
C GLY A 15 -7.27 -1.76 11.04
N LYS A 16 -6.09 -1.74 11.68
CA LYS A 16 -5.48 -0.50 12.21
C LYS A 16 -5.41 0.62 11.18
N SER A 17 -4.87 0.32 9.99
CA SER A 17 -4.62 1.33 8.95
C SER A 17 -5.92 1.94 8.41
N LEU A 18 -6.99 1.13 8.23
CA LEU A 18 -8.30 1.64 7.82
C LEU A 18 -8.95 2.49 8.91
N LEU A 19 -8.88 2.05 10.18
CA LEU A 19 -9.40 2.85 11.29
C LEU A 19 -8.62 4.16 11.47
N ALA A 20 -7.29 4.14 11.26
CA ALA A 20 -6.47 5.35 11.28
C ALA A 20 -6.89 6.33 10.17
N ALA A 21 -7.06 5.85 8.94
CA ALA A 21 -7.55 6.65 7.82
C ALA A 21 -8.95 7.24 8.11
N ALA A 22 -9.85 6.41 8.66
CA ALA A 22 -11.18 6.87 9.06
C ALA A 22 -11.13 7.97 10.11
N LEU A 23 -10.36 7.79 11.19
CA LEU A 23 -10.23 8.79 12.24
C LEU A 23 -9.56 10.08 11.72
N CYS A 24 -8.58 9.98 10.83
CA CYS A 24 -8.04 11.14 10.14
C CYS A 24 -9.14 11.90 9.37
N ARG A 25 -9.98 11.16 8.60
CA ARG A 25 -11.10 11.77 7.88
C ARG A 25 -12.13 12.38 8.81
N ILE A 26 -12.52 11.66 9.87
CA ILE A 26 -13.50 12.10 10.87
C ILE A 26 -13.03 13.39 11.55
N PHE A 27 -11.83 13.42 12.10
CA PHE A 27 -11.30 14.60 12.79
C PHE A 27 -11.14 15.79 11.83
N LYS A 28 -10.77 15.56 10.56
CA LYS A 28 -10.79 16.59 9.53
C LYS A 28 -12.20 17.16 9.31
N GLN A 29 -13.22 16.29 9.15
CA GLN A 29 -14.61 16.71 8.97
C GLN A 29 -15.13 17.49 10.17
N ASP A 30 -14.65 17.18 11.38
CA ASP A 30 -15.01 17.86 12.63
C ASP A 30 -14.17 19.13 12.89
N GLY A 31 -13.34 19.55 11.90
CA GLY A 31 -12.64 20.83 11.90
C GLY A 31 -11.25 20.84 12.50
N TYR A 32 -10.67 19.68 12.88
CA TYR A 32 -9.30 19.61 13.36
C TYR A 32 -8.30 19.58 12.18
N ARG A 33 -7.14 20.19 12.39
CA ARG A 33 -5.95 19.93 11.57
C ARG A 33 -5.33 18.63 12.07
N VAL A 34 -5.52 17.55 11.35
CA VAL A 34 -5.11 16.21 11.77
C VAL A 34 -4.02 15.66 10.86
N ALA A 35 -3.03 14.98 11.44
CA ALA A 35 -2.04 14.22 10.68
C ALA A 35 -1.93 12.78 11.19
N PRO A 36 -1.68 11.81 10.30
CA PRO A 36 -1.32 10.45 10.70
C PRO A 36 0.13 10.36 11.15
N PHE A 37 0.44 9.35 11.95
CA PHE A 37 1.81 9.01 12.32
C PHE A 37 1.98 7.50 12.51
N LYS A 38 3.00 6.93 11.91
CA LYS A 38 3.44 5.55 12.15
C LYS A 38 4.95 5.52 12.18
N SER A 39 5.51 5.30 13.35
CA SER A 39 6.97 5.38 13.57
C SER A 39 7.77 4.48 12.65
N GLN A 40 7.30 3.25 12.45
CA GLN A 40 7.92 2.26 11.57
C GLN A 40 6.85 1.51 10.80
N ASN A 41 7.07 1.37 9.50
CA ASN A 41 6.25 0.56 8.63
C ASN A 41 7.08 -0.51 7.92
N MET A 42 6.47 -1.65 7.60
CA MET A 42 7.09 -2.69 6.78
C MET A 42 6.15 -2.99 5.62
N ALA A 43 6.53 -2.51 4.41
CA ALA A 43 5.69 -2.65 3.22
C ALA A 43 6.52 -2.65 1.94
N LEU A 44 6.02 -3.33 0.91
CA LEU A 44 6.55 -3.26 -0.46
C LEU A 44 5.94 -2.10 -1.25
N ASN A 45 4.69 -1.73 -0.91
CA ASN A 45 4.04 -0.58 -1.53
C ASN A 45 4.51 0.72 -0.87
N SER A 46 5.10 1.59 -1.66
CA SER A 46 5.62 2.88 -1.22
C SER A 46 5.25 3.98 -2.21
N PHE A 47 5.48 5.20 -1.78
CA PHE A 47 5.20 6.42 -2.53
C PHE A 47 6.36 7.40 -2.35
N ILE A 48 6.62 8.22 -3.35
CA ILE A 48 7.60 9.30 -3.28
C ILE A 48 6.87 10.62 -3.04
N THR A 49 7.18 11.29 -1.95
CA THR A 49 6.61 12.60 -1.60
C THR A 49 7.09 13.70 -2.56
N ALA A 50 6.42 14.85 -2.57
CA ALA A 50 6.83 16.01 -3.36
C ALA A 50 8.28 16.48 -3.04
N ALA A 51 8.76 16.22 -1.83
CA ALA A 51 10.14 16.50 -1.42
C ALA A 51 11.15 15.41 -1.86
N GLY A 52 10.72 14.38 -2.58
CA GLY A 52 11.57 13.29 -3.07
C GLY A 52 11.85 12.18 -2.05
N GLY A 53 11.23 12.20 -0.89
CA GLY A 53 11.39 11.17 0.13
C GLY A 53 10.41 10.01 -0.04
N GLU A 54 10.82 8.80 0.33
CA GLU A 54 10.01 7.57 0.24
C GLU A 54 9.26 7.30 1.54
N MET A 55 7.96 6.94 1.46
CA MET A 55 7.14 6.53 2.61
C MET A 55 6.16 5.41 2.25
N GLY A 56 5.62 4.73 3.26
CA GLY A 56 4.67 3.63 3.09
C GLY A 56 3.31 4.09 2.56
N ARG A 57 2.68 3.27 1.70
CA ARG A 57 1.41 3.61 1.05
C ARG A 57 0.25 3.81 2.04
N ALA A 58 0.21 3.07 3.16
CA ALA A 58 -0.85 3.25 4.16
C ALA A 58 -0.88 4.66 4.74
N GLN A 59 0.30 5.25 5.03
CA GLN A 59 0.37 6.61 5.57
C GLN A 59 0.07 7.67 4.51
N VAL A 60 0.30 7.37 3.23
CA VAL A 60 -0.18 8.20 2.11
C VAL A 60 -1.71 8.25 2.11
N VAL A 61 -2.37 7.09 2.18
CA VAL A 61 -3.84 6.98 2.27
C VAL A 61 -4.39 7.75 3.47
N GLN A 62 -3.75 7.64 4.62
CA GLN A 62 -4.15 8.36 5.83
C GLN A 62 -3.96 9.88 5.70
N ALA A 63 -2.88 10.32 5.08
CA ALA A 63 -2.64 11.74 4.77
C ALA A 63 -3.69 12.28 3.80
N GLU A 64 -3.99 11.56 2.73
CA GLU A 64 -5.03 11.91 1.75
C GLU A 64 -6.43 11.97 2.42
N ALA A 65 -6.77 11.02 3.30
CA ALA A 65 -8.00 11.05 4.09
C ALA A 65 -8.09 12.30 4.97
N ALA A 66 -6.96 12.73 5.54
CA ALA A 66 -6.84 13.98 6.28
C ALA A 66 -6.85 15.23 5.37
N GLY A 67 -6.77 15.06 4.03
CA GLY A 67 -6.66 16.15 3.07
C GLY A 67 -5.29 16.82 3.06
N LEU A 68 -4.26 16.06 3.38
CA LEU A 68 -2.87 16.52 3.41
C LEU A 68 -2.05 15.94 2.27
N ALA A 69 -1.06 16.67 1.83
CA ALA A 69 0.01 16.10 1.03
C ALA A 69 0.84 15.12 1.89
N PRO A 70 1.26 13.96 1.34
CA PRO A 70 2.11 13.01 2.05
C PRO A 70 3.45 13.63 2.45
N ASP A 71 3.86 13.41 3.71
CA ASP A 71 5.10 13.89 4.29
C ASP A 71 5.84 12.72 4.97
N VAL A 72 7.14 12.58 4.72
CA VAL A 72 7.97 11.48 5.29
C VAL A 72 7.96 11.46 6.82
N ARG A 73 7.71 12.59 7.48
CA ARG A 73 7.55 12.67 8.94
C ARG A 73 6.37 11.82 9.44
N MET A 74 5.36 11.56 8.60
CA MET A 74 4.22 10.69 8.94
C MET A 74 4.60 9.20 9.00
N ASN A 75 5.73 8.82 8.35
CA ASN A 75 6.31 7.49 8.40
C ASN A 75 7.86 7.56 8.34
N PRO A 76 8.52 7.95 9.46
CA PRO A 76 9.96 8.19 9.47
C PRO A 76 10.81 6.97 9.20
N ILE A 77 10.33 5.75 9.49
CA ILE A 77 11.04 4.51 9.18
C ILE A 77 10.18 3.61 8.28
N LEU A 78 10.72 3.27 7.11
CA LEU A 78 10.13 2.28 6.23
C LEU A 78 11.10 1.13 5.99
N LEU A 79 10.65 -0.08 6.22
CA LEU A 79 11.38 -1.32 5.94
C LEU A 79 10.78 -1.97 4.69
N LYS A 80 11.59 -2.19 3.66
CA LYS A 80 11.17 -2.91 2.44
C LYS A 80 11.84 -4.27 2.41
N PRO A 81 11.10 -5.37 2.63
CA PRO A 81 11.66 -6.72 2.57
C PRO A 81 12.36 -6.97 1.23
N THR A 82 13.62 -7.41 1.29
CA THR A 82 14.43 -7.76 0.11
C THR A 82 14.61 -9.28 0.00
N THR A 83 14.70 -9.95 1.16
CA THR A 83 14.80 -11.40 1.30
C THR A 83 13.95 -11.83 2.49
N ASP A 84 13.86 -13.14 2.77
CA ASP A 84 13.14 -13.65 3.94
C ASP A 84 13.70 -13.16 5.28
N VAL A 85 14.96 -12.72 5.31
CA VAL A 85 15.66 -12.30 6.52
C VAL A 85 16.31 -10.92 6.44
N GLY A 86 16.02 -10.14 5.40
CA GLY A 86 16.62 -8.83 5.18
C GLY A 86 15.67 -7.81 4.60
N SER A 87 15.90 -6.55 4.95
CA SER A 87 15.12 -5.41 4.46
C SER A 87 16.01 -4.24 4.08
N GLN A 88 15.60 -3.50 3.07
CA GLN A 88 16.13 -2.16 2.83
C GLN A 88 15.52 -1.21 3.88
N VAL A 89 16.38 -0.54 4.62
CA VAL A 89 16.02 0.41 5.67
C VAL A 89 16.01 1.82 5.08
N ILE A 90 14.89 2.50 5.24
CA ILE A 90 14.68 3.87 4.78
C ILE A 90 14.33 4.71 6.02
N VAL A 91 15.06 5.81 6.24
CA VAL A 91 14.87 6.72 7.36
C VAL A 91 14.61 8.13 6.82
N ASN A 92 13.52 8.75 7.25
CA ASN A 92 13.08 10.07 6.77
C ASN A 92 13.08 10.16 5.23
N GLY A 93 12.61 9.08 4.58
CA GLY A 93 12.50 8.99 3.14
C GLY A 93 13.79 8.66 2.38
N GLN A 94 14.94 8.52 3.07
CA GLN A 94 16.23 8.23 2.45
C GLN A 94 16.71 6.82 2.77
N VAL A 95 17.30 6.14 1.79
CA VAL A 95 17.87 4.81 1.96
C VAL A 95 19.11 4.86 2.82
N VAL A 96 19.11 4.14 3.94
CA VAL A 96 20.28 3.97 4.82
C VAL A 96 21.13 2.78 4.41
N GLY A 97 20.47 1.71 3.93
CA GLY A 97 21.14 0.48 3.49
C GLY A 97 20.26 -0.75 3.60
N ASN A 98 20.82 -1.90 3.23
CA ASN A 98 20.19 -3.19 3.44
C ASN A 98 20.69 -3.77 4.77
N MET A 99 19.80 -4.24 5.61
CA MET A 99 20.13 -4.83 6.91
C MET A 99 19.42 -6.19 7.07
N ARG A 100 20.10 -7.15 7.69
CA ARG A 100 19.45 -8.37 8.17
C ARG A 100 18.59 -8.07 9.40
N ALA A 101 17.57 -8.87 9.66
CA ALA A 101 16.64 -8.66 10.77
C ALA A 101 17.35 -8.50 12.14
N MET A 102 18.36 -9.33 12.42
CA MET A 102 19.14 -9.24 13.66
C MET A 102 20.00 -7.96 13.71
N GLU A 103 20.59 -7.56 12.59
CA GLU A 103 21.35 -6.32 12.51
C GLU A 103 20.45 -5.13 12.77
N TYR A 104 19.30 -5.06 12.10
CA TYR A 104 18.30 -4.02 12.33
C TYR A 104 17.84 -4.00 13.80
N TYR A 105 17.58 -5.17 14.38
CA TYR A 105 17.15 -5.28 15.77
C TYR A 105 18.15 -4.66 16.75
N HIS A 106 19.45 -4.87 16.54
CA HIS A 106 20.50 -4.28 17.38
C HIS A 106 20.69 -2.77 17.14
N ARG A 107 20.47 -2.32 15.92
CA ARG A 107 20.70 -0.92 15.52
C ARG A 107 19.47 -0.04 15.59
N LYS A 108 18.28 -0.58 15.78
CA LYS A 108 17.01 0.18 15.71
C LYS A 108 16.96 1.38 16.66
N ARG A 109 17.67 1.34 17.81
CA ARG A 109 17.80 2.49 18.72
C ARG A 109 18.46 3.69 18.08
N GLU A 110 19.35 3.50 17.13
CA GLU A 110 20.03 4.57 16.40
C GLU A 110 19.01 5.45 15.63
N PHE A 111 17.87 4.89 15.27
CA PHE A 111 16.83 5.57 14.51
C PHE A 111 15.76 6.26 15.39
N LEU A 112 15.76 6.03 16.69
CA LEU A 112 14.78 6.62 17.61
C LEU A 112 14.80 8.18 17.58
N PRO A 113 15.93 8.87 17.51
CA PRO A 113 15.94 10.33 17.37
C PRO A 113 15.16 10.80 16.14
N ALA A 114 15.32 10.14 14.97
CA ALA A 114 14.60 10.50 13.77
C ALA A 114 13.08 10.33 13.93
N VAL A 115 12.62 9.29 14.65
CA VAL A 115 11.20 9.08 14.99
C VAL A 115 10.68 10.20 15.87
N LEU A 116 11.41 10.56 16.93
CA LEU A 116 10.98 11.60 17.87
C LEU A 116 11.00 13.00 17.25
N ASP A 117 11.99 13.31 16.42
CA ASP A 117 12.07 14.58 15.69
C ASP A 117 10.91 14.73 14.69
N ALA A 118 10.59 13.66 13.95
CA ALA A 118 9.45 13.63 13.05
C ALA A 118 8.13 13.85 13.81
N TYR A 119 7.93 13.11 14.91
CA TYR A 119 6.76 13.28 15.77
C TYR A 119 6.64 14.71 16.31
N ALA A 120 7.73 15.25 16.87
CA ALA A 120 7.74 16.60 17.43
C ALA A 120 7.51 17.68 16.36
N GLY A 121 7.93 17.44 15.12
CA GLY A 121 7.61 18.29 13.98
C GLY A 121 6.11 18.36 13.74
N LEU A 122 5.45 17.21 13.61
CA LEU A 122 3.99 17.12 13.40
C LEU A 122 3.20 17.65 14.61
N ASP A 123 3.65 17.36 15.84
CA ASP A 123 3.02 17.83 17.09
C ASP A 123 2.91 19.37 17.19
N ARG A 124 3.85 20.09 16.57
CA ARG A 124 3.82 21.57 16.51
C ARG A 124 2.89 22.13 15.44
N GLU A 125 2.62 21.35 14.40
CA GLU A 125 1.91 21.83 13.20
C GLU A 125 0.41 21.48 13.20
N TYR A 126 0.02 20.38 13.89
CA TYR A 126 -1.34 19.85 13.84
C TYR A 126 -2.03 19.92 15.21
N ASP A 127 -3.35 19.83 15.19
CA ASP A 127 -4.17 19.84 16.42
C ASP A 127 -4.34 18.43 16.97
N VAL A 128 -4.34 17.41 16.08
CA VAL A 128 -4.52 16.00 16.42
C VAL A 128 -3.52 15.14 15.63
N LEU A 129 -2.90 14.17 16.32
CA LEU A 129 -2.10 13.12 15.69
C LEU A 129 -2.79 11.76 15.89
N VAL A 130 -3.13 11.10 14.80
CA VAL A 130 -3.62 9.72 14.79
C VAL A 130 -2.42 8.79 14.59
N ILE A 131 -2.07 8.05 15.63
CA ILE A 131 -0.90 7.18 15.65
C ILE A 131 -1.31 5.75 15.36
N GLU A 132 -0.61 5.09 14.45
CA GLU A 132 -0.80 3.67 14.13
C GLU A 132 0.37 2.84 14.65
N GLY A 133 0.09 1.80 15.45
CA GLY A 133 1.07 0.77 15.82
C GLY A 133 1.26 -0.28 14.72
N ALA A 134 2.23 -1.17 14.89
CA ALA A 134 2.51 -2.26 13.95
C ALA A 134 2.45 -3.63 14.64
N GLY A 135 1.88 -4.63 13.94
CA GLY A 135 1.70 -5.97 14.50
C GLY A 135 0.84 -5.95 15.77
N SER A 136 1.35 -6.52 16.85
CA SER A 136 0.69 -6.61 18.16
C SER A 136 1.61 -6.10 19.29
N PRO A 137 1.08 -5.38 20.30
CA PRO A 137 1.86 -5.02 21.49
C PRO A 137 2.14 -6.22 22.40
N ALA A 138 1.52 -7.37 22.13
CA ALA A 138 1.73 -8.62 22.88
C ALA A 138 2.94 -9.44 22.40
N GLU A 139 3.71 -8.94 21.44
CA GLU A 139 4.97 -9.55 21.00
C GLU A 139 6.05 -9.39 22.11
N ILE A 140 5.91 -10.18 23.20
CA ILE A 140 6.72 -10.03 24.42
C ILE A 140 8.22 -10.21 24.19
N ASN A 141 8.59 -10.97 23.15
CA ASN A 141 9.97 -11.17 22.70
C ASN A 141 10.57 -9.94 21.99
N LEU A 142 9.76 -8.97 21.57
CA LEU A 142 10.17 -7.76 20.85
C LEU A 142 10.04 -6.48 21.69
N LYS A 143 9.64 -6.60 22.97
CA LYS A 143 9.41 -5.45 23.87
C LYS A 143 10.67 -4.60 24.10
N GLN A 144 11.84 -5.23 24.09
CA GLN A 144 13.08 -4.49 24.26
C GLN A 144 13.24 -3.50 23.10
N ASP A 145 13.42 -2.20 23.48
CA ASP A 145 13.58 -1.10 22.53
C ASP A 145 12.36 -0.90 21.58
N ASP A 146 11.16 -1.20 22.07
CA ASP A 146 9.93 -0.91 21.34
C ASP A 146 9.74 0.60 21.20
N PHE A 147 9.68 1.08 19.96
CA PHE A 147 9.25 2.44 19.61
C PHE A 147 8.10 2.40 18.57
N VAL A 148 7.36 1.29 18.53
CA VAL A 148 6.34 1.04 17.51
C VAL A 148 4.95 0.90 18.12
N ASN A 149 4.85 0.26 19.28
CA ASN A 149 3.60 0.04 20.00
C ASN A 149 3.63 0.70 21.38
N MET A 150 3.66 -0.05 22.48
CA MET A 150 3.58 0.51 23.83
C MET A 150 4.79 1.38 24.19
N GLY A 151 5.97 1.04 23.68
CA GLY A 151 7.15 1.90 23.85
C GLY A 151 6.95 3.28 23.24
N LEU A 152 6.42 3.37 22.01
CA LEU A 152 6.06 4.66 21.42
C LEU A 152 4.96 5.35 22.24
N ALA A 153 3.89 4.62 22.63
CA ALA A 153 2.81 5.19 23.43
C ALA A 153 3.31 5.83 24.73
N LYS A 154 4.31 5.23 25.39
CA LYS A 154 4.98 5.81 26.57
C LYS A 154 5.76 7.08 26.23
N LEU A 155 6.55 7.06 25.15
CA LEU A 155 7.42 8.18 24.75
C LEU A 155 6.64 9.45 24.39
N VAL A 156 5.47 9.30 23.76
CA VAL A 156 4.64 10.42 23.30
C VAL A 156 3.38 10.62 24.15
N ASP A 157 3.28 9.92 25.28
CA ASP A 157 2.16 9.92 26.20
C ASP A 157 0.80 9.74 25.51
N ALA A 158 0.69 8.72 24.64
CA ALA A 158 -0.53 8.45 23.88
C ALA A 158 -1.48 7.50 24.62
N PRO A 159 -2.80 7.81 24.69
CA PRO A 159 -3.82 6.82 25.03
C PRO A 159 -3.98 5.85 23.85
N VAL A 160 -4.30 4.62 24.17
CA VAL A 160 -4.38 3.52 23.19
C VAL A 160 -5.79 3.00 23.10
N LEU A 161 -6.29 2.83 21.87
CA LEU A 161 -7.45 2.00 21.56
C LEU A 161 -6.93 0.70 20.92
N LEU A 162 -7.28 -0.45 21.53
CA LEU A 162 -6.84 -1.77 21.08
C LEU A 162 -7.90 -2.41 20.19
N ILE A 163 -7.52 -2.81 18.97
CA ILE A 163 -8.40 -3.33 17.92
C ILE A 163 -8.25 -4.85 17.82
N GLY A 164 -9.37 -5.56 17.89
CA GLY A 164 -9.46 -6.99 17.61
C GLY A 164 -10.29 -7.28 16.36
N ASP A 165 -9.86 -8.25 15.56
CA ASP A 165 -10.57 -8.74 14.36
C ASP A 165 -11.51 -9.89 14.73
N ILE A 166 -12.83 -9.70 14.58
CA ILE A 166 -13.82 -10.74 14.91
C ILE A 166 -14.06 -11.71 13.74
N ASP A 167 -13.79 -11.30 12.51
CA ASP A 167 -14.09 -12.10 11.31
C ASP A 167 -13.31 -13.43 11.26
N ARG A 168 -12.13 -13.46 11.90
CA ARG A 168 -11.29 -14.67 12.02
C ARG A 168 -11.59 -15.54 13.24
N GLY A 169 -12.50 -15.12 14.12
CA GLY A 169 -12.82 -15.78 15.38
C GLY A 169 -11.80 -15.53 16.49
N GLY A 170 -12.18 -15.84 17.74
CA GLY A 170 -11.31 -15.73 18.91
C GLY A 170 -11.03 -14.32 19.42
N VAL A 171 -11.75 -13.30 18.96
CA VAL A 171 -11.49 -11.88 19.27
C VAL A 171 -11.44 -11.58 20.78
N PHE A 172 -12.31 -12.20 21.59
CA PHE A 172 -12.32 -12.01 23.04
C PHE A 172 -11.03 -12.49 23.68
N ALA A 173 -10.54 -13.70 23.28
CA ALA A 173 -9.28 -14.24 23.76
C ALA A 173 -8.09 -13.38 23.32
N GLN A 174 -8.11 -12.87 22.09
CA GLN A 174 -7.06 -11.99 21.56
C GLN A 174 -7.00 -10.67 22.33
N LEU A 175 -8.13 -10.01 22.56
CA LEU A 175 -8.18 -8.74 23.29
C LEU A 175 -7.77 -8.94 24.76
N TYR A 176 -8.38 -9.90 25.44
CA TYR A 176 -8.02 -10.23 26.83
C TYR A 176 -6.55 -10.64 26.98
N GLY A 177 -6.08 -11.56 26.15
CA GLY A 177 -4.71 -12.05 26.21
C GLY A 177 -3.69 -10.96 25.91
N THR A 178 -3.97 -10.08 24.94
CA THR A 178 -3.11 -8.95 24.65
C THR A 178 -2.99 -8.03 25.86
N ILE A 179 -4.11 -7.62 26.47
CA ILE A 179 -4.13 -6.75 27.66
C ILE A 179 -3.45 -7.43 28.85
N ALA A 180 -3.68 -8.73 29.05
CA ALA A 180 -3.10 -9.49 30.16
C ALA A 180 -1.56 -9.59 30.08
N LEU A 181 -0.99 -9.59 28.86
CA LEU A 181 0.46 -9.65 28.63
C LEU A 181 1.16 -8.29 28.77
N LEU A 182 0.40 -7.19 28.85
CA LEU A 182 0.96 -5.85 29.04
C LEU A 182 1.41 -5.64 30.48
N GLU A 183 2.43 -4.81 30.66
CA GLU A 183 2.84 -4.32 31.97
C GLU A 183 1.80 -3.34 32.54
N SER A 184 1.86 -3.06 33.83
CA SER A 184 0.84 -2.25 34.52
C SER A 184 0.71 -0.83 33.95
N ASP A 185 1.84 -0.19 33.63
CA ASP A 185 1.88 1.16 33.03
C ASP A 185 1.44 1.18 31.57
N GLU A 186 1.70 0.10 30.83
CA GLU A 186 1.21 -0.11 29.45
C GLU A 186 -0.30 -0.34 29.45
N ARG A 187 -0.77 -1.22 30.35
CA ARG A 187 -2.21 -1.51 30.52
C ARG A 187 -3.02 -0.26 30.87
N ALA A 188 -2.47 0.58 31.73
CA ALA A 188 -3.11 1.86 32.10
C ALA A 188 -3.30 2.83 30.91
N ARG A 189 -2.53 2.66 29.84
CA ARG A 189 -2.68 3.45 28.60
C ARG A 189 -3.77 2.93 27.69
N VAL A 190 -4.17 1.66 27.79
CA VAL A 190 -5.28 1.11 27.02
C VAL A 190 -6.59 1.67 27.58
N LYS A 191 -7.17 2.61 26.86
CA LYS A 191 -8.40 3.32 27.27
C LYS A 191 -9.67 2.69 26.72
N GLY A 192 -9.57 1.89 25.65
CA GLY A 192 -10.72 1.22 25.07
C GLY A 192 -10.32 0.07 24.17
N THR A 193 -11.25 -0.84 23.94
CA THR A 193 -11.14 -1.90 22.94
C THR A 193 -12.11 -1.64 21.79
N ILE A 194 -11.75 -2.05 20.58
CA ILE A 194 -12.60 -1.96 19.39
C ILE A 194 -12.71 -3.36 18.78
N ILE A 195 -13.92 -3.83 18.57
CA ILE A 195 -14.18 -5.03 17.81
C ILE A 195 -14.43 -4.63 16.36
N ASN A 196 -13.53 -5.05 15.46
CA ASN A 196 -13.56 -4.67 14.06
C ASN A 196 -14.02 -5.82 13.15
N LYS A 197 -14.48 -5.47 11.96
CA LYS A 197 -14.95 -6.40 10.92
C LYS A 197 -16.16 -7.24 11.34
N PHE A 198 -17.04 -6.67 12.14
CA PHE A 198 -18.21 -7.36 12.63
C PHE A 198 -19.22 -7.63 11.51
N ARG A 199 -19.75 -8.86 11.49
CA ARG A 199 -20.85 -9.30 10.62
C ARG A 199 -21.90 -9.98 11.50
N GLY A 200 -23.15 -9.62 11.36
CA GLY A 200 -24.25 -10.26 12.06
C GLY A 200 -25.05 -9.32 12.97
N ASP A 201 -25.78 -9.90 13.92
CA ASP A 201 -26.62 -9.16 14.84
C ASP A 201 -25.83 -8.77 16.09
N ARG A 202 -25.74 -7.46 16.34
CA ARG A 202 -25.05 -6.89 17.50
C ARG A 202 -25.66 -7.35 18.84
N ALA A 203 -26.96 -7.62 18.89
CA ALA A 203 -27.62 -8.07 20.12
C ALA A 203 -27.06 -9.41 20.63
N ILE A 204 -26.62 -10.29 19.72
CA ILE A 204 -25.98 -11.56 20.10
C ILE A 204 -24.59 -11.32 20.69
N LEU A 205 -23.88 -10.29 20.26
CA LEU A 205 -22.53 -9.98 20.74
C LEU A 205 -22.55 -9.26 22.11
N GLU A 206 -23.59 -8.52 22.41
CA GLU A 206 -23.69 -7.62 23.57
C GLU A 206 -23.36 -8.27 24.94
N PRO A 207 -23.83 -9.51 25.27
CA PRO A 207 -23.43 -10.16 26.50
C PRO A 207 -21.93 -10.44 26.60
N GLY A 208 -21.30 -10.76 25.45
CA GLY A 208 -19.85 -11.00 25.37
C GLY A 208 -19.05 -9.71 25.57
N LEU A 209 -19.54 -8.57 25.06
CA LEU A 209 -18.90 -7.26 25.27
C LEU A 209 -18.82 -6.92 26.76
N ARG A 210 -19.94 -7.07 27.49
CA ARG A 210 -19.99 -6.82 28.95
C ARG A 210 -19.05 -7.74 29.73
N GLN A 211 -18.94 -9.01 29.32
CA GLN A 211 -17.99 -9.94 29.93
C GLN A 211 -16.53 -9.53 29.65
N LEU A 212 -16.23 -9.09 28.43
CA LEU A 212 -14.90 -8.61 28.06
C LEU A 212 -14.50 -7.39 28.90
N GLU A 213 -15.41 -6.40 29.03
CA GLU A 213 -15.17 -5.23 29.86
C GLU A 213 -14.91 -5.59 31.33
N ALA A 214 -15.68 -6.52 31.89
CA ALA A 214 -15.49 -6.99 33.26
C ALA A 214 -14.14 -7.73 33.43
N LEU A 215 -13.71 -8.48 32.44
CA LEU A 215 -12.44 -9.24 32.48
C LEU A 215 -11.23 -8.32 32.28
N CYS A 216 -11.32 -7.34 31.38
CA CYS A 216 -10.19 -6.48 31.01
C CYS A 216 -10.09 -5.23 31.90
N GLY A 217 -11.18 -4.80 32.50
CA GLY A 217 -11.28 -3.50 33.18
C GLY A 217 -11.17 -2.31 32.20
N VAL A 218 -11.45 -2.55 30.92
CA VAL A 218 -11.32 -1.56 29.83
C VAL A 218 -12.62 -1.54 29.02
N PRO A 219 -13.24 -0.38 28.77
CA PRO A 219 -14.48 -0.27 28.01
C PRO A 219 -14.34 -0.72 26.56
N VAL A 220 -15.44 -1.19 25.98
CA VAL A 220 -15.56 -1.40 24.53
C VAL A 220 -15.97 -0.07 23.88
N ALA A 221 -15.03 0.57 23.20
CA ALA A 221 -15.23 1.84 22.50
C ALA A 221 -16.11 1.71 21.24
N GLY A 222 -16.34 0.49 20.77
CA GLY A 222 -17.25 0.24 19.66
C GLY A 222 -17.12 -1.11 19.01
N VAL A 223 -18.11 -1.39 18.15
CA VAL A 223 -18.17 -2.56 17.27
C VAL A 223 -18.33 -2.06 15.86
N VAL A 224 -17.25 -2.14 15.09
CA VAL A 224 -17.17 -1.62 13.73
C VAL A 224 -17.62 -2.71 12.75
N PRO A 225 -18.59 -2.41 11.89
CA PRO A 225 -19.06 -3.35 10.90
C PRO A 225 -17.97 -3.64 9.84
N TYR A 226 -18.05 -4.81 9.21
CA TYR A 226 -17.23 -5.11 8.05
C TYR A 226 -17.62 -4.16 6.92
N THR A 227 -16.73 -3.24 6.61
CA THR A 227 -16.97 -2.18 5.64
C THR A 227 -16.21 -2.48 4.34
N ARG A 228 -16.92 -2.48 3.23
CA ARG A 228 -16.32 -2.60 1.90
C ARG A 228 -16.09 -1.21 1.33
N VAL A 229 -14.85 -0.80 1.30
CA VAL A 229 -14.40 0.43 0.67
C VAL A 229 -13.31 0.11 -0.34
N ASP A 230 -13.24 0.88 -1.42
CA ASP A 230 -12.19 0.76 -2.42
C ASP A 230 -11.11 1.82 -2.13
N ILE A 231 -10.30 1.49 -1.13
CA ILE A 231 -9.15 2.29 -0.69
C ILE A 231 -7.90 1.46 -0.92
N ASP A 232 -6.81 2.11 -1.33
CA ASP A 232 -5.54 1.44 -1.61
C ASP A 232 -5.04 0.68 -0.37
N GLU A 233 -4.80 -0.61 -0.57
CA GLU A 233 -4.28 -1.49 0.47
C GLU A 233 -2.75 -1.46 0.47
N GLU A 234 -2.18 -1.60 1.66
CA GLU A 234 -0.73 -1.61 1.84
C GLU A 234 -0.11 -2.99 1.60
N ASP A 235 -0.84 -4.04 2.02
CA ASP A 235 -0.29 -5.38 2.09
C ASP A 235 -0.41 -6.13 0.76
N SER A 236 0.70 -6.69 0.30
CA SER A 236 0.74 -7.62 -0.84
C SER A 236 0.03 -8.96 -0.58
N LEU A 237 -0.48 -9.18 0.64
CA LEU A 237 -1.35 -10.31 1.00
C LEU A 237 -2.85 -9.96 0.90
N THR A 238 -3.20 -8.92 0.17
CA THR A 238 -4.58 -8.44 -0.01
C THR A 238 -5.51 -9.51 -0.56
N GLU A 239 -6.78 -9.47 -0.14
CA GLU A 239 -7.85 -10.31 -0.70
C GLU A 239 -8.14 -9.99 -2.18
N ARG A 240 -7.66 -8.86 -2.72
CA ARG A 240 -7.77 -8.50 -4.14
C ARG A 240 -7.21 -9.59 -5.05
N PHE A 241 -6.13 -10.24 -4.64
CA PHE A 241 -5.50 -11.29 -5.43
C PHE A 241 -6.32 -12.59 -5.54
N SER A 242 -7.31 -12.78 -4.69
CA SER A 242 -8.21 -13.96 -4.71
C SER A 242 -9.57 -13.69 -5.36
N ARG A 243 -9.84 -12.45 -5.79
CA ARG A 243 -11.11 -12.11 -6.43
C ARG A 243 -11.20 -12.74 -7.83
N THR A 244 -12.04 -13.73 -7.99
CA THR A 244 -12.45 -14.25 -9.29
C THR A 244 -13.53 -13.33 -9.85
N ALA A 245 -13.14 -12.35 -10.65
CA ALA A 245 -14.11 -11.58 -11.43
C ALA A 245 -14.59 -12.45 -12.60
N GLY A 246 -15.92 -12.62 -12.76
CA GLY A 246 -16.49 -13.17 -13.99
C GLY A 246 -16.02 -12.34 -15.20
N ARG A 247 -15.96 -12.96 -16.40
CA ARG A 247 -15.59 -12.25 -17.64
C ARG A 247 -16.53 -11.07 -17.86
N LYS A 248 -15.95 -9.87 -17.91
CA LYS A 248 -16.63 -8.63 -18.24
C LYS A 248 -16.34 -8.23 -19.70
N LEU A 249 -16.64 -7.00 -20.08
CA LEU A 249 -16.44 -6.48 -21.42
C LEU A 249 -14.96 -6.53 -21.86
N LEU A 250 -14.07 -6.08 -20.97
CA LEU A 250 -12.61 -6.17 -21.10
C LEU A 250 -12.02 -6.99 -19.96
N ASP A 251 -10.98 -7.76 -20.26
CA ASP A 251 -10.26 -8.63 -19.33
C ASP A 251 -8.77 -8.26 -19.29
N LEU A 252 -8.32 -7.72 -18.19
CA LEU A 252 -6.92 -7.35 -17.95
C LEU A 252 -6.28 -8.35 -17.00
N ALA A 253 -5.14 -8.94 -17.39
CA ALA A 253 -4.41 -9.89 -16.58
C ALA A 253 -3.12 -9.25 -16.01
N VAL A 254 -3.06 -9.06 -14.70
CA VAL A 254 -1.85 -8.64 -13.98
C VAL A 254 -1.08 -9.88 -13.56
N ILE A 255 0.19 -9.94 -13.89
CA ILE A 255 1.06 -11.03 -13.44
C ILE A 255 1.38 -10.82 -11.96
N ARG A 256 0.94 -11.74 -11.10
CA ARG A 256 1.23 -11.70 -9.67
C ARG A 256 2.63 -12.23 -9.41
N LEU A 257 3.61 -11.33 -9.46
CA LEU A 257 5.00 -11.65 -9.16
C LEU A 257 5.17 -11.96 -7.65
N PRO A 258 6.10 -12.84 -7.24
CA PRO A 258 6.34 -13.17 -5.84
C PRO A 258 6.68 -11.97 -4.96
N ARG A 259 7.40 -10.98 -5.51
CA ARG A 259 7.77 -9.74 -4.82
C ARG A 259 7.13 -8.52 -5.48
N ILE A 260 5.88 -8.67 -5.92
CA ILE A 260 5.10 -7.57 -6.49
C ILE A 260 5.14 -6.35 -5.57
N SER A 261 5.39 -5.18 -6.16
CA SER A 261 5.36 -3.90 -5.46
C SER A 261 4.48 -2.92 -6.21
N ASN A 262 3.91 -1.95 -5.49
CA ASN A 262 3.05 -0.91 -6.04
C ASN A 262 1.91 -1.46 -6.93
N PHE A 263 1.33 -2.59 -6.53
CA PHE A 263 0.22 -3.21 -7.26
C PHE A 263 -0.99 -2.29 -7.37
N THR A 264 -1.07 -1.27 -6.54
CA THR A 264 -2.08 -0.21 -6.59
C THR A 264 -2.05 0.62 -7.88
N ASP A 265 -0.96 0.55 -8.65
CA ASP A 265 -0.89 1.18 -9.99
C ASP A 265 -2.05 0.78 -10.90
N PHE A 266 -2.59 -0.43 -10.73
CA PHE A 266 -3.66 -0.96 -11.59
C PHE A 266 -5.07 -0.72 -11.03
N SER A 267 -5.19 -0.16 -9.82
CA SER A 267 -6.49 0.16 -9.19
C SER A 267 -7.41 1.01 -10.07
N PRO A 268 -6.92 1.96 -10.89
CA PRO A 268 -7.77 2.72 -11.79
C PRO A 268 -8.63 1.86 -12.72
N PHE A 269 -8.13 0.72 -13.18
CA PHE A 269 -8.87 -0.18 -14.07
C PHE A 269 -9.98 -0.96 -13.35
N GLU A 270 -9.84 -1.26 -12.05
CA GLU A 270 -10.86 -1.95 -11.25
C GLU A 270 -12.14 -1.12 -11.09
N ARG A 271 -12.02 0.19 -11.21
CA ARG A 271 -13.11 1.16 -11.00
C ARG A 271 -14.12 1.19 -12.14
N TYR A 272 -13.76 0.64 -13.30
CA TYR A 272 -14.69 0.52 -14.44
C TYR A 272 -15.54 -0.74 -14.27
N ALA A 273 -16.87 -0.57 -14.16
CA ALA A 273 -17.80 -1.67 -13.89
C ALA A 273 -17.70 -2.83 -14.89
N ASN A 274 -17.37 -2.51 -16.14
CA ASN A 274 -17.29 -3.45 -17.26
C ASN A 274 -15.87 -3.94 -17.58
N VAL A 275 -14.88 -3.64 -16.71
CA VAL A 275 -13.51 -4.12 -16.81
C VAL A 275 -13.24 -5.16 -15.72
N SER A 276 -12.69 -6.30 -16.12
CA SER A 276 -12.18 -7.33 -15.22
C SER A 276 -10.66 -7.13 -15.07
N LEU A 277 -10.18 -6.93 -13.85
CA LEU A 277 -8.77 -6.96 -13.52
C LEU A 277 -8.49 -8.22 -12.69
N ARG A 278 -7.63 -9.09 -13.19
CA ARG A 278 -7.30 -10.37 -12.54
C ARG A 278 -5.81 -10.44 -12.24
N TYR A 279 -5.47 -10.84 -11.02
CA TYR A 279 -4.10 -11.17 -10.66
C TYR A 279 -3.89 -12.67 -10.87
N ILE A 280 -2.91 -13.03 -11.69
CA ILE A 280 -2.65 -14.42 -12.09
C ILE A 280 -1.22 -14.85 -11.73
N SER A 281 -1.05 -16.09 -11.33
CA SER A 281 0.25 -16.66 -10.92
C SER A 281 0.60 -17.94 -11.68
N SER A 282 -0.25 -18.39 -12.57
CA SER A 282 -0.06 -19.62 -13.37
C SER A 282 -0.49 -19.45 -14.82
N VAL A 283 0.08 -20.26 -15.69
CA VAL A 283 -0.27 -20.27 -17.13
C VAL A 283 -1.75 -20.59 -17.35
N GLY A 284 -2.32 -21.49 -16.53
CA GLY A 284 -3.72 -21.87 -16.63
C GLY A 284 -4.70 -20.72 -16.35
N GLU A 285 -4.29 -19.77 -15.52
CA GLU A 285 -5.10 -18.57 -15.18
C GLU A 285 -5.01 -17.48 -16.25
N LEU A 286 -3.98 -17.45 -17.10
CA LEU A 286 -3.76 -16.37 -18.08
C LEU A 286 -4.95 -16.26 -19.05
N GLY A 287 -5.38 -17.37 -19.64
CA GLY A 287 -6.45 -17.37 -20.63
C GLY A 287 -6.10 -16.53 -21.86
N THR A 288 -7.06 -15.74 -22.34
CA THR A 288 -6.94 -14.84 -23.49
C THR A 288 -7.35 -13.42 -23.06
N PRO A 289 -6.49 -12.69 -22.34
CA PRO A 289 -6.80 -11.35 -21.87
C PRO A 289 -6.75 -10.34 -23.01
N ASP A 290 -7.42 -9.20 -22.81
CA ASP A 290 -7.35 -8.05 -23.72
C ASP A 290 -6.05 -7.27 -23.55
N MET A 291 -5.41 -7.36 -22.38
CA MET A 291 -4.11 -6.79 -22.08
C MET A 291 -3.43 -7.57 -20.95
N ILE A 292 -2.12 -7.74 -21.06
CA ILE A 292 -1.26 -8.30 -20.00
C ILE A 292 -0.50 -7.16 -19.33
N LEU A 293 -0.50 -7.12 -18.00
CA LEU A 293 0.14 -6.13 -17.18
C LEU A 293 1.26 -6.78 -16.35
N LEU A 294 2.49 -6.33 -16.53
CA LEU A 294 3.66 -6.72 -15.73
C LEU A 294 3.92 -5.63 -14.68
N PRO A 295 3.69 -5.90 -13.39
CA PRO A 295 3.81 -4.91 -12.34
C PRO A 295 5.26 -4.60 -11.97
N GLY A 296 5.43 -3.58 -11.13
CA GLY A 296 6.65 -3.35 -10.39
C GLY A 296 6.98 -4.51 -9.45
N THR A 297 8.26 -4.69 -9.19
CA THR A 297 8.73 -5.69 -8.23
C THR A 297 9.94 -5.17 -7.46
N LYS A 298 10.10 -5.69 -6.24
CA LYS A 298 11.29 -5.41 -5.41
C LYS A 298 12.52 -6.20 -5.87
N SER A 299 12.36 -7.26 -6.65
CA SER A 299 13.47 -8.11 -7.10
C SER A 299 13.23 -8.57 -8.53
N THR A 300 13.67 -7.74 -9.49
CA THR A 300 13.43 -7.94 -10.93
C THR A 300 14.06 -9.23 -11.43
N ILE A 301 15.31 -9.51 -11.06
CA ILE A 301 16.04 -10.70 -11.52
C ILE A 301 15.44 -11.99 -10.97
N ALA A 302 15.10 -12.02 -9.66
CA ALA A 302 14.52 -13.21 -9.05
C ALA A 302 13.10 -13.48 -9.58
N ASP A 303 12.30 -12.44 -9.74
CA ASP A 303 10.93 -12.57 -10.23
C ASP A 303 10.90 -12.89 -11.75
N LEU A 304 11.87 -12.41 -12.54
CA LEU A 304 12.04 -12.82 -13.93
C LEU A 304 12.44 -14.31 -14.03
N SER A 305 13.31 -14.78 -13.13
CA SER A 305 13.65 -16.21 -13.04
C SER A 305 12.41 -17.05 -12.68
N TRP A 306 11.60 -16.60 -11.74
CA TRP A 306 10.33 -17.25 -11.39
C TRP A 306 9.34 -17.24 -12.57
N LEU A 307 9.21 -16.12 -13.29
CA LEU A 307 8.35 -16.01 -14.47
C LEU A 307 8.70 -17.05 -15.54
N ARG A 308 9.99 -17.33 -15.70
CA ARG A 308 10.52 -18.36 -16.60
C ARG A 308 10.22 -19.76 -16.11
N GLN A 309 10.47 -20.04 -14.82
CA GLN A 309 10.25 -21.34 -14.20
C GLN A 309 8.76 -21.73 -14.15
N SER A 310 7.87 -20.75 -13.95
CA SER A 310 6.42 -20.97 -13.96
C SER A 310 5.83 -21.20 -15.35
N GLY A 311 6.61 -20.97 -16.41
CA GLY A 311 6.16 -21.02 -17.80
C GLY A 311 5.38 -19.78 -18.27
N LEU A 312 5.16 -18.79 -17.40
CA LEU A 312 4.45 -17.56 -17.75
C LEU A 312 5.20 -16.73 -18.78
N GLU A 313 6.55 -16.70 -18.76
CA GLU A 313 7.36 -16.03 -19.79
C GLU A 313 6.96 -16.48 -21.19
N ALA A 314 6.94 -17.80 -21.44
CA ALA A 314 6.61 -18.37 -22.75
C ALA A 314 5.14 -18.06 -23.13
N ALA A 315 4.22 -18.11 -22.18
CA ALA A 315 2.82 -17.80 -22.40
C ALA A 315 2.61 -16.32 -22.75
N ILE A 316 3.26 -15.39 -22.05
CA ILE A 316 3.22 -13.95 -22.32
C ILE A 316 3.79 -13.65 -23.71
N CYS A 317 4.97 -14.20 -24.04
CA CYS A 317 5.60 -14.01 -25.35
C CYS A 317 4.70 -14.55 -26.49
N LYS A 318 4.04 -15.68 -26.26
CA LYS A 318 3.07 -16.27 -27.21
C LYS A 318 1.86 -15.35 -27.43
N GLU A 319 1.30 -14.82 -26.38
CA GLU A 319 0.17 -13.87 -26.48
C GLU A 319 0.59 -12.54 -27.12
N ALA A 320 1.78 -12.00 -26.77
CA ALA A 320 2.34 -10.82 -27.41
C ALA A 320 2.54 -11.03 -28.92
N ALA A 321 3.04 -12.19 -29.34
CA ALA A 321 3.19 -12.56 -30.76
C ALA A 321 1.83 -12.69 -31.49
N ARG A 322 0.74 -12.94 -30.77
CA ARG A 322 -0.64 -12.91 -31.31
C ARG A 322 -1.20 -11.50 -31.36
N GLY A 323 -0.44 -10.52 -30.89
CA GLY A 323 -0.82 -9.12 -30.84
C GLY A 323 -1.56 -8.71 -29.57
N THR A 324 -1.67 -9.57 -28.54
CA THR A 324 -2.22 -9.15 -27.22
C THR A 324 -1.34 -8.06 -26.64
N PRO A 325 -1.90 -6.90 -26.27
CA PRO A 325 -1.12 -5.81 -25.68
C PRO A 325 -0.45 -6.21 -24.37
N VAL A 326 0.79 -5.75 -24.20
CA VAL A 326 1.56 -5.95 -22.97
C VAL A 326 2.05 -4.61 -22.46
N PHE A 327 1.85 -4.35 -21.16
CA PHE A 327 2.35 -3.13 -20.52
C PHE A 327 3.15 -3.49 -19.26
N GLY A 328 4.39 -3.00 -19.19
CA GLY A 328 5.24 -3.18 -18.01
C GLY A 328 5.39 -1.88 -17.21
N VAL A 329 5.32 -1.97 -15.89
CA VAL A 329 5.59 -0.85 -14.97
C VAL A 329 6.86 -1.14 -14.19
N CYS A 330 7.82 -0.21 -14.17
CA CYS A 330 9.06 -0.26 -13.39
C CYS A 330 9.82 -1.59 -13.58
N GLY A 331 9.85 -2.49 -12.62
CA GLY A 331 10.46 -3.82 -12.77
C GLY A 331 9.84 -4.63 -13.91
N GLY A 332 8.52 -4.55 -14.09
CA GLY A 332 7.85 -5.18 -15.24
C GLY A 332 8.27 -4.60 -16.57
N TYR A 333 8.53 -3.29 -16.65
CA TYR A 333 9.11 -2.66 -17.85
C TYR A 333 10.53 -3.17 -18.12
N GLN A 334 11.37 -3.26 -17.08
CA GLN A 334 12.71 -3.81 -17.17
C GLN A 334 12.71 -5.25 -17.73
N MET A 335 11.77 -6.08 -17.28
CA MET A 335 11.60 -7.47 -17.75
C MET A 335 11.28 -7.57 -19.25
N LEU A 336 10.63 -6.57 -19.85
CA LEU A 336 10.28 -6.56 -21.26
C LEU A 336 11.48 -6.43 -22.19
N GLY A 337 12.62 -5.94 -21.69
CA GLY A 337 13.87 -5.74 -22.45
C GLY A 337 14.55 -7.04 -22.90
N ARG A 338 15.71 -6.91 -23.55
CA ARG A 338 16.56 -8.03 -23.99
C ARG A 338 17.30 -8.66 -22.82
N SER A 339 17.83 -7.84 -21.92
CA SER A 339 18.60 -8.30 -20.75
C SER A 339 18.46 -7.36 -19.56
N VAL A 340 18.66 -7.95 -18.38
CA VAL A 340 18.80 -7.24 -17.11
C VAL A 340 20.14 -7.63 -16.49
N SER A 341 21.00 -6.66 -16.22
CA SER A 341 22.34 -6.86 -15.67
C SER A 341 22.49 -6.18 -14.32
N ASP A 342 23.13 -6.87 -13.38
CA ASP A 342 23.42 -6.40 -12.02
C ASP A 342 24.89 -6.64 -11.68
N PRO A 343 25.81 -5.87 -12.30
CA PRO A 343 27.24 -6.07 -12.11
C PRO A 343 27.71 -5.79 -10.68
N ASP A 344 27.00 -4.93 -9.97
CA ASP A 344 27.36 -4.49 -8.62
C ASP A 344 26.66 -5.31 -7.52
N GLY A 345 25.79 -6.28 -7.88
CA GLY A 345 25.06 -7.12 -6.92
C GLY A 345 24.06 -6.33 -6.06
N VAL A 346 23.46 -5.31 -6.63
CA VAL A 346 22.54 -4.38 -5.94
C VAL A 346 21.23 -5.07 -5.56
N GLU A 347 20.74 -5.95 -6.45
CA GLU A 347 19.44 -6.61 -6.30
C GLU A 347 19.57 -8.09 -5.91
N ALA A 348 20.48 -8.83 -6.52
CA ALA A 348 20.57 -10.27 -6.36
C ALA A 348 22.02 -10.75 -6.24
N ALA A 349 22.44 -11.14 -5.04
CA ALA A 349 23.72 -11.79 -4.83
C ALA A 349 23.81 -13.07 -5.69
N GLY A 350 24.72 -13.11 -6.66
CA GLY A 350 25.09 -14.29 -7.43
C GLY A 350 24.64 -14.35 -8.89
N LEU A 351 23.68 -13.55 -9.33
CA LEU A 351 23.32 -13.43 -10.74
C LEU A 351 23.70 -12.04 -11.25
N THR A 352 24.69 -11.99 -12.13
CA THR A 352 25.17 -10.71 -12.71
C THR A 352 24.39 -10.31 -13.96
N GLN A 353 23.69 -11.25 -14.61
CA GLN A 353 22.88 -10.98 -15.78
C GLN A 353 21.81 -12.06 -15.99
N ILE A 354 20.64 -11.65 -16.48
CA ILE A 354 19.56 -12.52 -16.91
C ILE A 354 18.97 -12.00 -18.22
N ARG A 355 18.57 -12.92 -19.12
CA ARG A 355 17.83 -12.56 -20.33
C ARG A 355 16.43 -12.09 -19.97
N GLY A 356 15.96 -10.99 -20.55
CA GLY A 356 14.58 -10.51 -20.47
C GLY A 356 13.64 -11.23 -21.43
N LEU A 357 12.40 -10.75 -21.56
CA LEU A 357 11.39 -11.28 -22.49
C LEU A 357 11.71 -10.97 -23.96
N GLY A 358 12.55 -9.97 -24.23
CA GLY A 358 12.93 -9.56 -25.58
C GLY A 358 11.79 -8.92 -26.39
N LEU A 359 10.79 -8.37 -25.72
CA LEU A 359 9.64 -7.70 -26.34
C LEU A 359 9.89 -6.22 -26.65
N LEU A 360 10.88 -5.62 -25.96
CA LEU A 360 11.37 -4.26 -26.23
C LEU A 360 12.86 -4.29 -26.51
N ASP A 361 13.30 -3.45 -27.44
CA ASP A 361 14.72 -3.33 -27.85
C ASP A 361 15.49 -2.44 -26.87
N MET A 362 15.70 -2.93 -25.66
CA MET A 362 16.44 -2.26 -24.60
C MET A 362 17.13 -3.25 -23.68
N ASP A 363 18.21 -2.80 -23.03
CA ASP A 363 18.88 -3.50 -21.94
C ASP A 363 18.78 -2.67 -20.66
N THR A 364 18.65 -3.32 -19.52
CA THR A 364 18.62 -2.68 -18.21
C THR A 364 19.88 -3.02 -17.43
N ILE A 365 20.50 -2.01 -16.82
CA ILE A 365 21.66 -2.18 -15.94
C ILE A 365 21.33 -1.61 -14.57
N PHE A 366 21.51 -2.42 -13.52
CA PHE A 366 21.37 -1.98 -12.13
C PHE A 366 22.65 -1.28 -11.69
N HIS A 367 22.50 -0.10 -11.10
CA HIS A 367 23.56 0.68 -10.47
C HIS A 367 23.20 0.98 -9.02
N GLY A 368 24.22 1.31 -8.20
CA GLY A 368 24.02 1.59 -6.78
C GLY A 368 23.16 2.84 -6.46
N GLU A 369 22.94 3.70 -7.44
CA GLU A 369 22.13 4.92 -7.27
C GLU A 369 20.65 4.63 -7.51
N LYS A 370 19.81 4.99 -6.55
CA LYS A 370 18.36 4.86 -6.60
C LYS A 370 17.74 6.14 -7.16
N VAL A 371 16.94 6.01 -8.21
CA VAL A 371 16.08 7.10 -8.68
C VAL A 371 14.86 7.19 -7.78
N GLN A 372 14.62 8.36 -7.22
CA GLN A 372 13.45 8.68 -6.38
C GLN A 372 13.01 10.10 -6.73
N ARG A 373 11.93 10.25 -7.48
CA ARG A 373 11.42 11.58 -7.85
C ARG A 373 9.96 11.55 -8.22
N GLN A 374 9.29 12.66 -8.00
CA GLN A 374 8.02 12.97 -8.65
C GLN A 374 8.28 13.35 -10.12
N THR A 375 7.35 12.98 -10.98
CA THR A 375 7.40 13.30 -12.40
C THR A 375 6.03 13.68 -12.92
N ALA A 376 5.98 14.69 -13.76
CA ALA A 376 4.76 15.11 -14.44
C ALA A 376 5.09 15.71 -15.81
N GLY A 377 4.16 15.64 -16.74
CA GLY A 377 4.35 16.17 -18.09
C GLY A 377 3.17 15.86 -19.00
N THR A 378 3.41 15.87 -20.29
CA THR A 378 2.43 15.54 -21.31
C THR A 378 2.98 14.44 -22.21
N PHE A 379 2.19 13.42 -22.48
CA PHE A 379 2.58 12.37 -23.42
C PHE A 379 2.73 12.94 -24.83
N SER A 380 3.83 12.57 -25.48
CA SER A 380 4.12 12.94 -26.85
C SER A 380 4.91 11.85 -27.56
N GLY A 381 4.68 11.69 -28.85
CA GLY A 381 5.39 10.71 -29.66
C GLY A 381 4.98 9.25 -29.41
N VAL A 382 3.91 8.98 -28.65
CA VAL A 382 3.37 7.64 -28.44
C VAL A 382 2.80 7.12 -29.75
N GLN A 383 3.28 5.92 -30.16
CA GLN A 383 2.88 5.29 -31.43
C GLN A 383 2.06 4.01 -31.16
N GLY A 384 1.40 3.50 -32.19
CA GLY A 384 0.67 2.23 -32.14
C GLY A 384 -0.64 2.34 -31.37
N LEU A 385 -1.00 1.26 -30.64
CA LEU A 385 -2.30 1.11 -29.98
C LEU A 385 -2.60 2.26 -29.02
N LEU A 386 -1.60 2.72 -28.26
CA LEU A 386 -1.76 3.75 -27.23
C LEU A 386 -1.50 5.18 -27.72
N SER A 387 -1.50 5.41 -29.04
CA SER A 387 -1.32 6.76 -29.63
C SER A 387 -2.36 7.78 -29.14
N GLY A 388 -3.51 7.34 -28.66
CA GLY A 388 -4.54 8.18 -28.03
C GLY A 388 -4.12 8.83 -26.71
N LEU A 389 -2.97 8.44 -26.14
CA LEU A 389 -2.40 9.11 -24.97
C LEU A 389 -1.73 10.44 -25.31
N ASN A 390 -1.33 10.67 -26.58
CA ASN A 390 -0.68 11.92 -26.97
C ASN A 390 -1.56 13.14 -26.65
N GLY A 391 -0.96 14.11 -25.96
CA GLY A 391 -1.65 15.32 -25.49
C GLY A 391 -2.29 15.20 -24.11
N LEU A 392 -2.41 13.99 -23.54
CA LEU A 392 -2.83 13.82 -22.16
C LEU A 392 -1.69 14.13 -21.18
N GLY A 393 -2.04 14.74 -20.05
CA GLY A 393 -1.11 14.91 -18.94
C GLY A 393 -0.81 13.58 -18.25
N TYR A 394 0.39 13.45 -17.72
CA TYR A 394 0.72 12.40 -16.77
C TYR A 394 1.33 13.03 -15.53
N GLU A 395 1.10 12.37 -14.40
CA GLU A 395 1.76 12.64 -13.13
C GLU A 395 1.98 11.30 -12.41
N GLY A 396 3.00 11.26 -11.55
CA GLY A 396 3.35 10.06 -10.81
C GLY A 396 4.75 10.17 -10.24
N TYR A 397 5.35 9.04 -9.93
CA TYR A 397 6.69 9.02 -9.35
C TYR A 397 7.51 7.86 -9.92
N GLU A 398 8.83 8.05 -9.93
CA GLU A 398 9.80 7.02 -10.28
C GLU A 398 10.54 6.57 -9.03
N ILE A 399 10.67 5.25 -8.88
CA ILE A 399 11.40 4.61 -7.79
C ILE A 399 12.05 3.32 -8.27
N HIS A 400 13.30 3.39 -8.71
CA HIS A 400 14.01 2.23 -9.26
C HIS A 400 15.53 2.35 -9.14
N MET A 401 16.24 1.23 -9.25
CA MET A 401 17.70 1.15 -9.23
C MET A 401 18.29 0.94 -10.63
N GLY A 402 17.57 0.28 -11.53
CA GLY A 402 18.01 -0.02 -12.89
C GLY A 402 17.75 1.13 -13.85
N GLN A 403 18.62 1.26 -14.84
CA GLN A 403 18.50 2.19 -15.97
C GLN A 403 18.41 1.42 -17.28
N SER A 404 17.41 1.75 -18.12
CA SER A 404 17.19 1.08 -19.42
C SER A 404 17.61 1.91 -20.62
N ALA A 405 17.82 3.22 -20.46
CA ALA A 405 18.35 4.13 -21.49
C ALA A 405 18.86 5.43 -20.84
N SER A 406 19.66 6.20 -21.57
CA SER A 406 20.18 7.49 -21.09
C SER A 406 19.10 8.59 -20.99
N ALA A 407 18.07 8.52 -21.82
CA ALA A 407 16.88 9.38 -21.73
C ALA A 407 15.65 8.48 -21.81
N MET A 408 14.92 8.37 -20.70
CA MET A 408 13.74 7.53 -20.60
C MET A 408 12.49 8.36 -20.91
N PRO A 409 11.74 8.03 -21.97
CA PRO A 409 10.45 8.66 -22.21
C PRO A 409 9.44 8.22 -21.14
N PRO A 410 8.38 9.01 -20.87
CA PRO A 410 7.34 8.65 -19.92
C PRO A 410 6.65 7.33 -20.29
N LEU A 411 6.64 7.00 -21.58
CA LEU A 411 6.15 5.73 -22.12
C LEU A 411 7.07 5.28 -23.25
N ALA A 412 7.71 4.14 -23.09
CA ALA A 412 8.52 3.50 -24.12
C ALA A 412 7.71 2.41 -24.83
N GLY A 413 8.07 2.12 -26.07
CA GLY A 413 7.46 1.06 -26.87
C GLY A 413 6.62 1.56 -28.03
N SER A 414 6.12 0.59 -28.81
CA SER A 414 5.29 0.83 -29.99
C SER A 414 4.48 -0.43 -30.34
N GLY A 415 3.58 -0.30 -31.32
CA GLY A 415 2.73 -1.43 -31.70
C GLY A 415 1.75 -1.80 -30.58
N SER A 416 2.01 -2.89 -29.88
CA SER A 416 1.18 -3.37 -28.77
C SER A 416 1.98 -3.62 -27.48
N VAL A 417 3.29 -3.32 -27.43
CA VAL A 417 4.11 -3.52 -26.24
C VAL A 417 4.63 -2.18 -25.73
N TYR A 418 4.38 -1.89 -24.46
CA TYR A 418 4.72 -0.63 -23.83
C TYR A 418 5.28 -0.84 -22.43
N GLY A 419 6.01 0.16 -21.95
CA GLY A 419 6.48 0.18 -20.57
C GLY A 419 6.77 1.59 -20.09
N SER A 420 6.68 1.77 -18.77
CA SER A 420 6.94 3.02 -18.07
C SER A 420 7.66 2.76 -16.76
N TYR A 421 8.54 3.69 -16.36
CA TYR A 421 9.06 3.72 -14.99
C TYR A 421 8.13 4.43 -14.01
N ILE A 422 7.11 5.12 -14.52
CA ILE A 422 6.24 5.97 -13.74
C ILE A 422 5.19 5.13 -13.03
N HIS A 423 5.24 5.10 -11.71
CA HIS A 423 4.17 4.61 -10.84
C HIS A 423 3.06 5.66 -10.74
N GLY A 424 1.80 5.22 -10.63
CA GLY A 424 0.63 6.10 -10.61
C GLY A 424 0.25 6.66 -11.98
N VAL A 425 0.92 6.28 -13.06
CA VAL A 425 0.66 6.79 -14.42
C VAL A 425 -0.78 6.60 -14.88
N PHE A 426 -1.45 5.55 -14.42
CA PHE A 426 -2.84 5.25 -14.75
C PHE A 426 -3.85 6.04 -13.92
N ASP A 427 -3.42 6.66 -12.81
CA ASP A 427 -4.27 7.55 -11.99
C ASP A 427 -4.45 8.92 -12.64
N ALA A 428 -3.57 9.32 -13.56
CA ALA A 428 -3.66 10.60 -14.25
C ALA A 428 -4.97 10.69 -15.07
N PRO A 429 -5.64 11.85 -15.03
CA PRO A 429 -6.95 12.03 -15.68
C PRO A 429 -6.94 11.63 -17.15
N GLY A 430 -7.85 10.74 -17.53
CA GLY A 430 -8.03 10.28 -18.91
C GLY A 430 -7.08 9.19 -19.38
N VAL A 431 -6.00 8.85 -18.66
CA VAL A 431 -5.01 7.85 -19.09
C VAL A 431 -5.61 6.44 -19.12
N ALA A 432 -6.22 6.00 -18.01
CA ALA A 432 -6.89 4.69 -17.97
C ALA A 432 -8.03 4.60 -18.99
N ASP A 433 -8.83 5.68 -19.13
CA ASP A 433 -9.91 5.75 -20.12
C ASP A 433 -9.40 5.61 -21.55
N ALA A 434 -8.33 6.33 -21.91
CA ALA A 434 -7.74 6.26 -23.25
C ALA A 434 -7.23 4.84 -23.59
N ILE A 435 -6.58 4.17 -22.62
CA ILE A 435 -6.12 2.79 -22.78
C ILE A 435 -7.31 1.84 -22.98
N LEU A 436 -8.34 1.92 -22.14
CA LEU A 436 -9.52 1.06 -22.25
C LEU A 436 -10.29 1.31 -23.55
N ARG A 437 -10.41 2.56 -24.02
CA ARG A 437 -11.00 2.89 -25.34
C ARG A 437 -10.19 2.28 -26.49
N ALA A 438 -8.87 2.32 -26.41
CA ALA A 438 -8.02 1.69 -27.41
C ALA A 438 -8.22 0.16 -27.46
N LEU A 439 -8.39 -0.48 -26.31
CA LEU A 439 -8.71 -1.92 -26.23
C LEU A 439 -10.11 -2.24 -26.78
N CYS A 440 -11.12 -1.40 -26.50
CA CYS A 440 -12.45 -1.53 -27.08
C CYS A 440 -12.39 -1.41 -28.61
N ALA A 441 -11.72 -0.39 -29.14
CA ALA A 441 -11.56 -0.19 -30.59
C ALA A 441 -10.88 -1.39 -31.26
N ARG A 442 -9.82 -1.95 -30.64
CA ARG A 442 -9.15 -3.15 -31.13
C ARG A 442 -10.08 -4.36 -31.21
N ARG A 443 -11.02 -4.48 -30.26
CA ARG A 443 -12.00 -5.56 -30.22
C ARG A 443 -13.28 -5.28 -31.02
N GLY A 444 -13.43 -4.09 -31.61
CA GLY A 444 -14.68 -3.67 -32.27
C GLY A 444 -15.85 -3.49 -31.29
N ILE A 445 -15.56 -3.12 -30.03
CA ILE A 445 -16.56 -2.90 -28.98
C ILE A 445 -16.84 -1.40 -28.87
N ASP A 446 -18.11 -1.02 -28.68
CA ASP A 446 -18.46 0.37 -28.40
C ASP A 446 -17.94 0.81 -27.02
N ALA A 447 -17.04 1.78 -27.02
CA ALA A 447 -16.44 2.34 -25.81
C ALA A 447 -17.44 3.10 -24.91
N SER A 448 -18.63 3.46 -25.42
CA SER A 448 -19.68 4.08 -24.60
C SER A 448 -20.11 3.18 -23.43
N ALA A 449 -19.96 1.86 -23.57
CA ALA A 449 -20.22 0.87 -22.52
C ALA A 449 -19.27 0.93 -21.31
N LEU A 450 -18.11 1.65 -21.40
CA LEU A 450 -17.17 1.82 -20.28
C LEU A 450 -17.69 2.79 -19.20
N GLY A 451 -18.52 3.77 -19.60
CA GLY A 451 -18.94 4.86 -18.74
C GLY A 451 -17.84 5.93 -18.57
N SER A 452 -18.13 6.95 -17.77
CA SER A 452 -17.15 7.98 -17.35
C SER A 452 -16.78 7.79 -15.90
N PHE A 453 -15.52 8.08 -15.55
CA PHE A 453 -15.01 7.90 -14.20
C PHE A 453 -14.18 9.12 -13.76
N ASP A 454 -14.61 9.77 -12.68
CA ASP A 454 -13.85 10.81 -11.98
C ASP A 454 -13.11 10.16 -10.78
N ALA A 455 -11.81 9.95 -10.95
CA ALA A 455 -10.97 9.25 -9.98
C ALA A 455 -10.90 10.00 -8.65
N GLN A 456 -10.75 11.32 -8.68
CA GLN A 456 -10.62 12.14 -7.47
C GLN A 456 -11.94 12.16 -6.68
N ALA A 457 -13.04 12.45 -7.34
CA ALA A 457 -14.35 12.45 -6.68
C ALA A 457 -14.74 11.06 -6.14
N TYR A 458 -14.32 10.00 -6.83
CA TYR A 458 -14.52 8.62 -6.35
C TYR A 458 -13.73 8.36 -5.07
N LYS A 459 -12.44 8.72 -5.04
CA LYS A 459 -11.55 8.52 -3.90
C LYS A 459 -12.05 9.27 -2.66
N GLU A 460 -12.45 10.52 -2.82
CA GLU A 460 -13.04 11.31 -1.73
C GLU A 460 -14.30 10.65 -1.17
N ARG A 461 -15.20 10.15 -2.04
CA ARG A 461 -16.38 9.40 -1.59
C ARG A 461 -16.04 8.13 -0.82
N GLN A 462 -14.96 7.41 -1.19
CA GLN A 462 -14.54 6.21 -0.45
C GLN A 462 -14.05 6.57 0.96
N TYR A 463 -13.34 7.67 1.14
CA TYR A 463 -12.95 8.16 2.46
C TYR A 463 -14.17 8.59 3.29
N ASP A 464 -15.16 9.26 2.70
CA ASP A 464 -16.39 9.62 3.40
C ASP A 464 -17.19 8.39 3.81
N LEU A 465 -17.37 7.41 2.91
CA LEU A 465 -18.04 6.15 3.23
C LEU A 465 -17.34 5.40 4.38
N LEU A 466 -16.01 5.39 4.39
CA LEU A 466 -15.25 4.79 5.48
C LEU A 466 -15.49 5.54 6.80
N ALA A 467 -15.42 6.86 6.78
CA ALA A 467 -15.66 7.70 7.96
C ALA A 467 -17.08 7.48 8.53
N ASP A 468 -18.09 7.45 7.68
CA ASP A 468 -19.48 7.23 8.08
C ASP A 468 -19.68 5.85 8.72
N ALA A 469 -19.10 4.80 8.13
CA ALA A 469 -19.17 3.45 8.70
C ALA A 469 -18.51 3.36 10.07
N ILE A 470 -17.37 4.03 10.27
CA ILE A 470 -16.65 4.05 11.54
C ILE A 470 -17.42 4.88 12.59
N ARG A 471 -18.00 6.02 12.22
CA ARG A 471 -18.87 6.81 13.12
C ARG A 471 -20.07 6.00 13.63
N GLN A 472 -20.66 5.15 12.78
CA GLN A 472 -21.77 4.28 13.19
C GLN A 472 -21.33 3.14 14.13
N GLY A 473 -20.09 2.70 14.03
CA GLY A 473 -19.54 1.59 14.81
C GLY A 473 -18.90 1.99 16.14
N LEU A 474 -18.37 3.21 16.25
CA LEU A 474 -17.69 3.71 17.44
C LEU A 474 -18.59 4.62 18.29
N ASP A 475 -18.44 4.57 19.61
CA ASP A 475 -18.87 5.63 20.51
C ASP A 475 -17.93 6.83 20.35
N MET A 476 -18.28 7.73 19.43
CA MET A 476 -17.44 8.90 19.13
C MET A 476 -17.31 9.85 20.32
N ASP A 477 -18.33 9.97 21.18
CA ASP A 477 -18.23 10.78 22.40
C ASP A 477 -17.18 10.18 23.35
N TYR A 478 -17.11 8.85 23.43
CA TYR A 478 -16.07 8.17 24.18
C TYR A 478 -14.68 8.38 23.56
N VAL A 479 -14.56 8.25 22.23
CA VAL A 479 -13.31 8.51 21.52
C VAL A 479 -12.81 9.94 21.78
N TYR A 480 -13.69 10.94 21.75
CA TYR A 480 -13.32 12.32 22.09
C TYR A 480 -12.94 12.49 23.56
N ARG A 481 -13.60 11.80 24.51
CA ARG A 481 -13.15 11.82 25.92
C ARG A 481 -11.75 11.25 26.08
N VAL A 482 -11.44 10.14 25.38
CA VAL A 482 -10.09 9.56 25.36
C VAL A 482 -9.08 10.52 24.75
N LEU A 483 -9.40 11.12 23.61
CA LEU A 483 -8.53 12.09 22.93
C LEU A 483 -8.20 13.29 23.84
N HIS A 484 -9.20 13.80 24.56
CA HIS A 484 -9.05 14.94 25.48
C HIS A 484 -8.59 14.56 26.90
N ARG A 485 -8.16 13.32 27.15
CA ARG A 485 -7.70 12.82 28.46
C ARG A 485 -8.79 12.91 29.57
N LYS A 486 -10.04 12.70 29.20
CA LYS A 486 -11.19 12.77 30.12
C LYS A 486 -11.86 11.39 30.34
N ALA A 487 -11.21 10.29 29.88
CA ALA A 487 -11.68 8.92 30.01
C ALA A 487 -10.78 8.09 30.94
#